data_2ca423079d0f99c727b9a94ab0b7ad3c
#
_entry.id   2ca423079d0f99c727b9a94ab0b7ad3c
#
_cell.length_a   1.000
_cell.length_b   1.000
_cell.length_c   1.000
_cell.angle_alpha   90.00
_cell.angle_beta   90.00
_cell.angle_gamma   90.00
#
_symmetry.space_group_name_H-M   'P 1'
#
loop_
_entity.id
_entity.type
_entity.pdbx_description
1 polymer ?
#
loop_
_entity_poly.entity_id
_entity_poly.type
_entity_poly.pdbx_seq_one_letter_code
_entity_poly.pdbx_strand_id
1 'polypeptide(L)'
;KSDRSTPSSTTLGAGIPEEVSKDLMLMLPYRDTNAYELIRKHKAELALVVIEPVQSSNPRLDNQQFLQGLRDVCTECKVLLMFDEVITGFRIEYGGCQQYFNIKPDLVTYGKAAGGGLPIGVVAGCQRVMNTFSGADDTPGIFAGGTFSGNPLTMAGGIGMLEYLKENQEEVYPYLHEQGDRIAAEINEFCRSNNIPAQMMNAGSMMHLVFGGETIESSRDIDHSHYSLEKEFYLHLLGHNVIVPGIHLAFISFAHKPDVIDQVIDAFKRTFEDLRDDGLI
;
A
#
# COMPACT_ATOMS: atom_id res chain seq x y z
N LYS A 1 11.32 15.92 -13.50
CA LYS A 1 10.00 15.21 -13.48
C LYS A 1 9.82 14.58 -14.86
N SER A 2 9.64 13.25 -14.95
CA SER A 2 9.36 12.59 -16.24
C SER A 2 7.97 13.02 -16.73
N ASP A 3 7.85 13.18 -18.05
CA ASP A 3 6.57 13.46 -18.68
C ASP A 3 5.56 12.37 -18.30
N ARG A 4 4.39 12.77 -17.77
CA ARG A 4 3.31 11.82 -17.41
C ARG A 4 2.75 11.08 -18.62
N SER A 5 2.89 11.65 -19.81
CA SER A 5 2.41 11.03 -21.07
C SER A 5 3.28 9.86 -21.53
N THR A 6 4.55 9.85 -21.13
CA THR A 6 5.53 8.82 -21.50
C THR A 6 6.39 8.45 -20.30
N PRO A 7 5.81 7.76 -19.29
CA PRO A 7 6.57 7.38 -18.12
C PRO A 7 7.70 6.40 -18.49
N SER A 8 8.92 6.70 -18.07
CA SER A 8 10.06 5.81 -18.24
C SER A 8 10.11 4.79 -17.10
N SER A 9 10.37 3.53 -17.43
CA SER A 9 10.72 2.51 -16.44
C SER A 9 12.19 2.62 -16.09
N THR A 10 12.50 2.67 -14.80
CA THR A 10 13.87 2.66 -14.28
C THR A 10 13.99 1.60 -13.19
N THR A 11 15.18 1.01 -13.05
CA THR A 11 15.43 0.06 -11.96
C THR A 11 15.47 0.78 -10.61
N LEU A 12 14.80 0.22 -9.61
CA LEU A 12 14.76 0.78 -8.25
C LEU A 12 16.07 0.55 -7.49
N GLY A 13 16.87 -0.45 -7.88
CA GLY A 13 18.09 -0.81 -7.18
C GLY A 13 19.13 -1.47 -8.06
N ALA A 14 20.37 -1.47 -7.57
CA ALA A 14 21.48 -2.20 -8.21
C ALA A 14 21.19 -3.71 -8.27
N GLY A 15 21.64 -4.35 -9.35
CA GLY A 15 21.45 -5.80 -9.55
C GLY A 15 20.17 -6.19 -10.31
N ILE A 16 19.31 -5.24 -10.65
CA ILE A 16 18.20 -5.48 -11.57
C ILE A 16 18.69 -5.18 -12.99
N PRO A 17 18.67 -6.16 -13.93
CA PRO A 17 19.03 -5.90 -15.31
C PRO A 17 18.14 -4.83 -15.94
N GLU A 18 18.73 -3.90 -16.67
CA GLU A 18 17.97 -2.81 -17.32
C GLU A 18 16.93 -3.32 -18.31
N GLU A 19 17.21 -4.42 -18.98
CA GLU A 19 16.32 -5.06 -19.96
C GLU A 19 14.99 -5.46 -19.31
N VAL A 20 14.99 -5.89 -18.04
CA VAL A 20 13.76 -6.23 -17.30
C VAL A 20 12.86 -5.00 -17.18
N SER A 21 13.43 -3.85 -16.86
CA SER A 21 12.63 -2.62 -16.70
C SER A 21 12.25 -1.98 -18.04
N LYS A 22 13.11 -2.09 -19.06
CA LYS A 22 12.88 -1.44 -20.36
C LYS A 22 11.97 -2.26 -21.28
N ASP A 23 12.17 -3.58 -21.31
CA ASP A 23 11.55 -4.44 -22.30
C ASP A 23 10.32 -5.20 -21.77
N LEU A 24 10.25 -5.43 -20.45
CA LEU A 24 9.18 -6.21 -19.85
C LEU A 24 8.18 -5.39 -19.02
N MET A 25 8.47 -4.13 -18.71
CA MET A 25 7.66 -3.30 -17.82
C MET A 25 7.26 -2.00 -18.48
N LEU A 26 5.96 -1.76 -18.55
CA LEU A 26 5.38 -0.47 -18.91
C LEU A 26 4.90 0.22 -17.63
N MET A 27 5.47 1.38 -17.31
CA MET A 27 5.03 2.16 -16.17
C MET A 27 3.80 3.00 -16.54
N LEU A 28 2.77 2.91 -15.71
CA LEU A 28 1.55 3.69 -15.85
C LEU A 28 1.51 4.82 -14.82
N PRO A 29 1.04 6.02 -15.20
CA PRO A 29 0.87 7.11 -14.23
C PRO A 29 -0.30 6.80 -13.31
N TYR A 30 -0.04 6.79 -11.98
CA TYR A 30 -1.05 6.53 -10.96
C TYR A 30 -2.00 7.73 -10.86
N ARG A 31 -3.32 7.48 -10.73
CA ARG A 31 -4.39 8.49 -10.65
C ARG A 31 -4.47 9.44 -11.86
N ASP A 32 -3.98 9.01 -13.01
CA ASP A 32 -4.01 9.78 -14.24
C ASP A 32 -4.69 8.97 -15.36
N THR A 33 -5.69 9.55 -16.00
CA THR A 33 -6.45 8.88 -17.07
C THR A 33 -5.61 8.52 -18.28
N ASN A 34 -4.42 9.12 -18.45
CA ASN A 34 -3.48 8.73 -19.47
C ASN A 34 -3.02 7.26 -19.32
N ALA A 35 -3.10 6.70 -18.11
CA ALA A 35 -2.87 5.27 -17.90
C ALA A 35 -3.80 4.40 -18.76
N TYR A 36 -5.06 4.80 -18.94
CA TYR A 36 -6.03 4.05 -19.73
C TYR A 36 -5.67 4.07 -21.23
N GLU A 37 -5.20 5.22 -21.72
CA GLU A 37 -4.77 5.35 -23.11
C GLU A 37 -3.51 4.53 -23.39
N LEU A 38 -2.58 4.48 -22.44
CA LEU A 38 -1.38 3.63 -22.55
C LEU A 38 -1.76 2.14 -22.59
N ILE A 39 -2.72 1.71 -21.79
CA ILE A 39 -3.21 0.33 -21.81
C ILE A 39 -3.83 0.00 -23.18
N ARG A 40 -4.69 0.89 -23.73
CA ARG A 40 -5.30 0.70 -25.05
C ARG A 40 -4.24 0.61 -26.15
N LYS A 41 -3.25 1.50 -26.10
CA LYS A 41 -2.14 1.58 -27.06
C LYS A 41 -1.29 0.30 -27.09
N HIS A 42 -1.01 -0.28 -25.91
CA HIS A 42 -0.11 -1.42 -25.76
C HIS A 42 -0.85 -2.74 -25.51
N LYS A 43 -2.16 -2.81 -25.67
CA LYS A 43 -2.98 -3.98 -25.32
C LYS A 43 -2.54 -5.31 -25.95
N ALA A 44 -1.88 -5.27 -27.11
CA ALA A 44 -1.39 -6.47 -27.78
C ALA A 44 -0.11 -7.07 -27.13
N GLU A 45 0.58 -6.27 -26.33
CA GLU A 45 1.86 -6.62 -25.68
C GLU A 45 1.68 -6.89 -24.17
N LEU A 46 0.59 -6.36 -23.58
CA LEU A 46 0.35 -6.44 -22.16
C LEU A 46 -0.27 -7.78 -21.75
N ALA A 47 0.38 -8.49 -20.84
CA ALA A 47 -0.16 -9.66 -20.19
C ALA A 47 -1.14 -9.26 -19.06
N LEU A 48 -0.71 -8.32 -18.22
CA LEU A 48 -1.52 -7.85 -17.08
C LEU A 48 -1.12 -6.43 -16.66
N VAL A 49 -2.01 -5.77 -15.95
CA VAL A 49 -1.77 -4.54 -15.20
C VAL A 49 -1.71 -4.88 -13.72
N VAL A 50 -0.63 -4.51 -13.04
CA VAL A 50 -0.46 -4.69 -11.60
C VAL A 50 -0.57 -3.34 -10.90
N ILE A 51 -1.32 -3.26 -9.82
CA ILE A 51 -1.48 -2.04 -9.04
C ILE A 51 -1.65 -2.34 -7.55
N GLU A 52 -0.99 -1.55 -6.68
CA GLU A 52 -1.46 -1.37 -5.31
C GLU A 52 -2.73 -0.51 -5.35
N PRO A 53 -3.91 -1.02 -4.98
CA PRO A 53 -5.15 -0.23 -5.05
C PRO A 53 -5.14 0.96 -4.09
N VAL A 54 -4.39 0.87 -2.99
CA VAL A 54 -3.96 1.95 -2.12
C VAL A 54 -2.45 1.89 -2.02
N GLN A 55 -1.77 2.90 -2.56
CA GLN A 55 -0.31 2.94 -2.51
C GLN A 55 0.17 3.04 -1.06
N SER A 56 1.12 2.20 -0.68
CA SER A 56 1.71 2.24 0.65
C SER A 56 2.44 3.55 0.93
N SER A 57 3.09 4.11 -0.08
CA SER A 57 3.78 5.42 0.01
C SER A 57 2.84 6.63 -0.02
N ASN A 58 1.59 6.45 -0.44
CA ASN A 58 0.55 7.49 -0.48
C ASN A 58 -0.79 6.87 -0.10
N PRO A 59 -0.99 6.51 1.20
CA PRO A 59 -2.20 5.84 1.65
C PRO A 59 -3.41 6.78 1.58
N ARG A 60 -4.33 6.49 0.64
CA ARG A 60 -5.55 7.25 0.38
C ARG A 60 -6.69 6.32 -0.04
N LEU A 61 -7.90 6.63 0.40
CA LEU A 61 -9.10 5.85 0.09
C LEU A 61 -9.99 6.47 -1.00
N ASP A 62 -9.56 7.57 -1.62
CA ASP A 62 -10.30 8.26 -2.69
C ASP A 62 -9.95 7.79 -4.11
N ASN A 63 -9.59 6.51 -4.26
CA ASN A 63 -9.11 5.92 -5.51
C ASN A 63 -10.21 5.25 -6.36
N GLN A 64 -11.46 5.22 -5.89
CA GLN A 64 -12.59 4.50 -6.50
C GLN A 64 -12.70 4.71 -8.00
N GLN A 65 -12.74 5.97 -8.43
CA GLN A 65 -12.96 6.32 -9.84
C GLN A 65 -11.81 5.84 -10.72
N PHE A 66 -10.57 6.02 -10.27
CA PHE A 66 -9.39 5.60 -11.01
C PHE A 66 -9.31 4.07 -11.13
N LEU A 67 -9.56 3.35 -10.05
CA LEU A 67 -9.53 1.89 -10.04
C LEU A 67 -10.65 1.29 -10.90
N GLN A 68 -11.84 1.89 -10.89
CA GLN A 68 -12.93 1.47 -11.76
C GLN A 68 -12.57 1.67 -13.23
N GLY A 69 -11.99 2.82 -13.59
CA GLY A 69 -11.50 3.08 -14.94
C GLY A 69 -10.43 2.08 -15.40
N LEU A 70 -9.52 1.68 -14.50
CA LEU A 70 -8.55 0.60 -14.79
C LEU A 70 -9.25 -0.73 -15.03
N ARG A 71 -10.24 -1.10 -14.22
CA ARG A 71 -11.01 -2.34 -14.42
C ARG A 71 -11.71 -2.33 -15.77
N ASP A 72 -12.34 -1.23 -16.12
CA ASP A 72 -13.11 -1.09 -17.35
C ASP A 72 -12.22 -1.20 -18.58
N VAL A 73 -11.09 -0.47 -18.61
CA VAL A 73 -10.15 -0.52 -19.75
C VAL A 73 -9.44 -1.87 -19.86
N CYS A 74 -9.08 -2.51 -18.74
CA CYS A 74 -8.53 -3.86 -18.75
C CYS A 74 -9.53 -4.87 -19.33
N THR A 75 -10.82 -4.73 -18.99
CA THR A 75 -11.88 -5.57 -19.55
C THR A 75 -12.06 -5.33 -21.05
N GLU A 76 -12.14 -4.06 -21.47
CA GLU A 76 -12.21 -3.63 -22.88
C GLU A 76 -11.06 -4.23 -23.71
N CYS A 77 -9.85 -4.12 -23.18
CA CYS A 77 -8.64 -4.54 -23.87
C CYS A 77 -8.30 -6.03 -23.70
N LYS A 78 -9.06 -6.78 -22.90
CA LYS A 78 -8.80 -8.20 -22.54
C LYS A 78 -7.43 -8.40 -21.87
N VAL A 79 -6.94 -7.39 -21.14
CA VAL A 79 -5.75 -7.44 -20.31
C VAL A 79 -6.16 -7.83 -18.89
N LEU A 80 -5.37 -8.65 -18.20
CA LEU A 80 -5.66 -9.01 -16.82
C LEU A 80 -5.41 -7.81 -15.90
N LEU A 81 -6.23 -7.67 -14.85
CA LEU A 81 -5.99 -6.72 -13.76
C LEU A 81 -5.61 -7.50 -12.50
N MET A 82 -4.50 -7.14 -11.89
CA MET A 82 -4.04 -7.70 -10.63
C MET A 82 -3.95 -6.62 -9.56
N PHE A 83 -4.56 -6.86 -8.41
CA PHE A 83 -4.34 -6.05 -7.22
C PHE A 83 -3.19 -6.63 -6.39
N ASP A 84 -2.19 -5.81 -6.14
CA ASP A 84 -1.21 -6.10 -5.10
C ASP A 84 -1.76 -5.67 -3.75
N GLU A 85 -2.31 -6.64 -3.03
CA GLU A 85 -2.86 -6.46 -1.69
C GLU A 85 -1.95 -7.09 -0.61
N VAL A 86 -0.67 -7.16 -0.86
CA VAL A 86 0.30 -7.66 0.13
C VAL A 86 0.29 -6.79 1.41
N ILE A 87 0.02 -5.48 1.28
CA ILE A 87 -0.13 -4.57 2.42
C ILE A 87 -1.61 -4.36 2.77
N THR A 88 -2.45 -4.10 1.79
CA THR A 88 -3.84 -3.65 1.99
C THR A 88 -4.82 -4.77 2.29
N GLY A 89 -4.51 -5.99 1.86
CA GLY A 89 -5.36 -7.17 2.10
C GLY A 89 -5.55 -7.45 3.59
N PHE A 90 -6.79 -7.67 3.99
CA PHE A 90 -7.19 -7.88 5.39
C PHE A 90 -6.83 -6.71 6.34
N ARG A 91 -6.49 -5.55 5.78
CA ARG A 91 -6.11 -4.36 6.54
C ARG A 91 -7.11 -3.22 6.37
N ILE A 92 -7.53 -2.94 5.13
CA ILE A 92 -8.51 -1.89 4.83
C ILE A 92 -9.92 -2.39 5.12
N GLU A 93 -10.19 -3.62 4.76
CA GLU A 93 -11.44 -4.34 4.96
C GLU A 93 -11.12 -5.83 5.07
N TYR A 94 -12.05 -6.68 5.54
CA TYR A 94 -11.85 -8.13 5.57
C TYR A 94 -11.52 -8.72 4.20
N GLY A 95 -12.24 -8.30 3.17
CA GLY A 95 -11.98 -8.69 1.78
C GLY A 95 -10.95 -7.81 1.07
N GLY A 96 -10.21 -6.96 1.80
CA GLY A 96 -9.22 -6.04 1.23
C GLY A 96 -9.83 -4.90 0.44
N CYS A 97 -9.00 -4.26 -0.38
CA CYS A 97 -9.42 -3.15 -1.23
C CYS A 97 -10.44 -3.56 -2.29
N GLN A 98 -10.42 -4.81 -2.75
CA GLN A 98 -11.43 -5.27 -3.70
C GLN A 98 -12.85 -5.24 -3.09
N GLN A 99 -13.00 -5.53 -1.79
CA GLN A 99 -14.26 -5.37 -1.08
C GLN A 99 -14.56 -3.89 -0.84
N TYR A 100 -13.62 -3.15 -0.32
CA TYR A 100 -13.78 -1.73 0.02
C TYR A 100 -14.22 -0.89 -1.20
N PHE A 101 -13.56 -1.06 -2.33
CA PHE A 101 -13.89 -0.36 -3.57
C PHE A 101 -14.94 -1.06 -4.43
N ASN A 102 -15.41 -2.25 -4.04
CA ASN A 102 -16.30 -3.08 -4.84
C ASN A 102 -15.81 -3.28 -6.29
N ILE A 103 -14.52 -3.52 -6.44
CA ILE A 103 -13.86 -3.76 -7.74
C ILE A 103 -13.19 -5.12 -7.70
N LYS A 104 -13.53 -6.00 -8.64
CA LYS A 104 -13.00 -7.36 -8.70
C LYS A 104 -11.84 -7.44 -9.71
N PRO A 105 -10.59 -7.63 -9.25
CA PRO A 105 -9.47 -7.93 -10.13
C PRO A 105 -9.55 -9.37 -10.68
N ASP A 106 -8.74 -9.69 -11.69
CA ASP A 106 -8.58 -11.06 -12.18
C ASP A 106 -7.64 -11.88 -11.28
N LEU A 107 -6.66 -11.22 -10.70
CA LEU A 107 -5.64 -11.76 -9.78
C LEU A 107 -5.48 -10.84 -8.58
N VAL A 108 -5.03 -11.41 -7.48
CA VAL A 108 -4.68 -10.68 -6.25
C VAL A 108 -3.53 -11.38 -5.54
N THR A 109 -2.63 -10.59 -4.95
CA THR A 109 -1.59 -11.11 -4.04
C THR A 109 -1.88 -10.67 -2.62
N TYR A 110 -1.64 -11.56 -1.66
CA TYR A 110 -1.72 -11.28 -0.22
C TYR A 110 -0.44 -11.67 0.50
N GLY A 111 -0.23 -11.06 1.65
CA GLY A 111 0.89 -11.35 2.54
C GLY A 111 0.68 -10.70 3.90
N LYS A 112 1.76 -10.45 4.61
CA LYS A 112 1.79 -9.68 5.86
C LYS A 112 0.66 -10.04 6.85
N ALA A 113 -0.41 -9.23 6.95
CA ALA A 113 -1.51 -9.45 7.87
C ALA A 113 -2.15 -10.84 7.73
N ALA A 114 -2.23 -11.36 6.50
CA ALA A 114 -2.77 -12.70 6.22
C ALA A 114 -2.04 -13.83 6.95
N GLY A 115 -0.78 -13.64 7.33
CA GLY A 115 0.04 -14.66 8.00
C GLY A 115 -0.10 -14.69 9.52
N GLY A 116 -0.82 -13.75 10.14
CA GLY A 116 -0.95 -13.70 11.60
C GLY A 116 0.40 -13.53 12.32
N GLY A 117 1.33 -12.77 11.73
CA GLY A 117 2.69 -12.55 12.23
C GLY A 117 3.73 -13.53 11.67
N LEU A 118 3.31 -14.51 10.89
CA LEU A 118 4.21 -15.49 10.24
C LEU A 118 4.38 -15.17 8.74
N PRO A 119 5.52 -15.57 8.13
CA PRO A 119 5.80 -15.27 6.72
C PRO A 119 4.86 -16.06 5.80
N ILE A 120 4.10 -15.33 4.96
CA ILE A 120 3.18 -15.89 3.98
C ILE A 120 3.21 -15.09 2.68
N GLY A 121 3.02 -15.77 1.57
CA GLY A 121 2.68 -15.18 0.28
C GLY A 121 1.56 -15.99 -0.36
N VAL A 122 0.55 -15.31 -0.86
CA VAL A 122 -0.62 -15.92 -1.49
C VAL A 122 -0.84 -15.28 -2.84
N VAL A 123 -1.10 -16.10 -3.85
CA VAL A 123 -1.66 -15.68 -5.14
C VAL A 123 -3.04 -16.30 -5.26
N ALA A 124 -4.04 -15.47 -5.50
CA ALA A 124 -5.41 -15.90 -5.73
C ALA A 124 -5.98 -15.20 -6.97
N GLY A 125 -7.08 -15.69 -7.50
CA GLY A 125 -7.67 -15.08 -8.68
C GLY A 125 -8.87 -15.85 -9.23
N CYS A 126 -9.34 -15.39 -10.39
CA CYS A 126 -10.44 -16.05 -11.08
C CYS A 126 -10.03 -17.45 -11.56
N GLN A 127 -10.98 -18.37 -11.54
CA GLN A 127 -10.74 -19.78 -11.87
C GLN A 127 -10.05 -19.95 -13.23
N ARG A 128 -10.42 -19.16 -14.23
CA ARG A 128 -9.81 -19.22 -15.58
C ARG A 128 -8.30 -19.03 -15.55
N VAL A 129 -7.81 -18.11 -14.74
CA VAL A 129 -6.37 -17.85 -14.60
C VAL A 129 -5.72 -18.89 -13.67
N MET A 130 -6.36 -19.21 -12.54
CA MET A 130 -5.81 -20.15 -11.57
C MET A 130 -5.72 -21.59 -12.10
N ASN A 131 -6.56 -21.98 -13.05
CA ASN A 131 -6.47 -23.30 -13.69
C ASN A 131 -5.15 -23.52 -14.44
N THR A 132 -4.41 -22.46 -14.80
CA THR A 132 -3.09 -22.60 -15.44
C THR A 132 -2.06 -23.29 -14.53
N PHE A 133 -2.26 -23.29 -13.23
CA PHE A 133 -1.39 -24.04 -12.29
C PHE A 133 -1.59 -25.55 -12.39
N SER A 134 -2.80 -25.99 -12.68
CA SER A 134 -3.11 -27.43 -12.81
C SER A 134 -2.70 -28.01 -14.16
N GLY A 135 -2.44 -27.16 -15.15
CA GLY A 135 -2.30 -27.57 -16.54
C GLY A 135 -3.66 -27.97 -17.14
N ALA A 136 -3.73 -28.07 -18.46
CA ALA A 136 -4.88 -28.58 -19.18
C ALA A 136 -4.40 -29.25 -20.47
N ASP A 137 -4.99 -30.38 -20.80
CA ASP A 137 -4.69 -31.19 -21.98
C ASP A 137 -3.18 -31.44 -22.11
N ASP A 138 -2.56 -31.08 -23.23
CA ASP A 138 -1.12 -31.24 -23.51
C ASP A 138 -0.26 -30.07 -22.98
N THR A 139 -0.84 -29.12 -22.24
CA THR A 139 -0.12 -27.97 -21.70
C THR A 139 0.26 -28.24 -20.24
N PRO A 140 1.58 -28.32 -19.93
CA PRO A 140 2.02 -28.50 -18.55
C PRO A 140 1.56 -27.33 -17.67
N GLY A 141 1.17 -27.64 -16.43
CA GLY A 141 0.84 -26.62 -15.42
C GLY A 141 2.05 -25.76 -15.07
N ILE A 142 1.77 -24.52 -14.66
CA ILE A 142 2.80 -23.63 -14.15
C ILE A 142 3.23 -24.12 -12.76
N PHE A 143 4.53 -24.42 -12.62
CA PHE A 143 5.06 -24.75 -11.29
C PHE A 143 5.04 -23.53 -10.38
N ALA A 144 4.34 -23.64 -9.27
CA ALA A 144 4.38 -22.67 -8.19
C ALA A 144 4.63 -23.39 -6.87
N GLY A 145 5.77 -23.11 -6.27
CA GLY A 145 6.13 -23.75 -5.01
C GLY A 145 7.50 -23.32 -4.53
N GLY A 146 7.77 -23.62 -3.28
CA GLY A 146 9.04 -23.44 -2.61
C GLY A 146 9.07 -24.28 -1.34
N THR A 147 10.23 -24.46 -0.74
CA THR A 147 10.44 -25.29 0.45
C THR A 147 9.45 -24.99 1.58
N PHE A 148 9.09 -23.72 1.73
CA PHE A 148 8.20 -23.27 2.81
C PHE A 148 6.72 -23.13 2.39
N SER A 149 6.38 -23.46 1.14
CA SER A 149 4.99 -23.40 0.68
C SER A 149 4.12 -24.38 1.47
N GLY A 150 2.99 -23.89 1.98
CA GLY A 150 2.07 -24.67 2.79
C GLY A 150 2.64 -25.08 4.16
N ASN A 151 3.64 -24.36 4.69
CA ASN A 151 4.19 -24.64 6.02
C ASN A 151 3.08 -24.68 7.07
N PRO A 152 2.92 -25.79 7.84
CA PRO A 152 1.81 -25.96 8.76
C PRO A 152 1.69 -24.87 9.82
N LEU A 153 2.80 -24.36 10.34
CA LEU A 153 2.80 -23.31 11.36
C LEU A 153 2.26 -21.99 10.77
N THR A 154 2.74 -21.63 9.58
CA THR A 154 2.26 -20.43 8.88
C THR A 154 0.78 -20.54 8.49
N MET A 155 0.35 -21.72 8.05
CA MET A 155 -1.07 -21.97 7.74
C MET A 155 -1.95 -21.84 8.99
N ALA A 156 -1.52 -22.40 10.12
CA ALA A 156 -2.23 -22.30 11.38
C ALA A 156 -2.32 -20.83 11.87
N GLY A 157 -1.22 -20.07 11.78
CA GLY A 157 -1.20 -18.64 12.12
C GLY A 157 -2.14 -17.82 11.22
N GLY A 158 -2.10 -18.08 9.90
CA GLY A 158 -2.99 -17.44 8.94
C GLY A 158 -4.47 -17.77 9.19
N ILE A 159 -4.80 -19.04 9.42
CA ILE A 159 -6.17 -19.45 9.74
C ILE A 159 -6.67 -18.72 10.99
N GLY A 160 -5.91 -18.76 12.10
CA GLY A 160 -6.32 -18.08 13.32
C GLY A 160 -6.52 -16.58 13.16
N MET A 161 -5.64 -15.91 12.39
CA MET A 161 -5.81 -14.48 12.08
C MET A 161 -7.05 -14.21 11.24
N LEU A 162 -7.27 -14.96 10.18
CA LEU A 162 -8.39 -14.73 9.28
C LEU A 162 -9.74 -15.07 9.93
N GLU A 163 -9.81 -16.10 10.76
CA GLU A 163 -11.00 -16.41 11.55
C GLU A 163 -11.31 -15.30 12.54
N TYR A 164 -10.29 -14.83 13.30
CA TYR A 164 -10.47 -13.71 14.22
C TYR A 164 -10.98 -12.45 13.50
N LEU A 165 -10.36 -12.06 12.36
CA LEU A 165 -10.78 -10.88 11.60
C LEU A 165 -12.21 -11.05 11.05
N LYS A 166 -12.57 -12.25 10.60
CA LYS A 166 -13.92 -12.54 10.11
C LYS A 166 -14.99 -12.39 11.18
N GLU A 167 -14.71 -12.90 12.36
CA GLU A 167 -15.64 -12.87 13.50
C GLU A 167 -15.81 -11.48 14.10
N ASN A 168 -14.75 -10.65 14.03
CA ASN A 168 -14.70 -9.35 14.67
C ASN A 168 -14.65 -8.17 13.67
N GLN A 169 -14.99 -8.39 12.40
CA GLN A 169 -14.86 -7.38 11.36
C GLN A 169 -15.63 -6.08 11.67
N GLU A 170 -16.83 -6.20 12.26
CA GLU A 170 -17.70 -5.07 12.60
C GLU A 170 -17.14 -4.19 13.74
N GLU A 171 -16.13 -4.66 14.46
CA GLU A 171 -15.45 -3.91 15.52
C GLU A 171 -14.06 -3.45 15.06
N VAL A 172 -13.29 -4.35 14.47
CA VAL A 172 -11.87 -4.12 14.12
C VAL A 172 -11.73 -3.04 13.06
N TYR A 173 -12.41 -3.15 11.92
CA TYR A 173 -12.21 -2.21 10.81
C TYR A 173 -12.74 -0.80 11.10
N PRO A 174 -13.96 -0.61 11.65
CA PRO A 174 -14.40 0.72 12.05
C PRO A 174 -13.45 1.39 13.04
N TYR A 175 -12.96 0.64 14.05
CA TYR A 175 -11.99 1.14 15.00
C TYR A 175 -10.69 1.60 14.32
N LEU A 176 -10.13 0.79 13.42
CA LEU A 176 -8.88 1.11 12.72
C LEU A 176 -9.02 2.34 11.81
N HIS A 177 -10.16 2.49 11.14
CA HIS A 177 -10.46 3.67 10.35
C HIS A 177 -10.59 4.91 11.22
N GLU A 178 -11.39 4.84 12.27
CA GLU A 178 -11.61 5.94 13.21
C GLU A 178 -10.30 6.44 13.83
N GLN A 179 -9.47 5.51 14.32
CA GLN A 179 -8.22 5.91 14.98
C GLN A 179 -7.17 6.42 13.97
N GLY A 180 -7.10 5.85 12.78
CA GLY A 180 -6.23 6.35 11.71
C GLY A 180 -6.62 7.76 11.27
N ASP A 181 -7.91 8.01 11.05
CA ASP A 181 -8.45 9.32 10.69
C ASP A 181 -8.21 10.34 11.81
N ARG A 182 -8.38 9.94 13.07
CA ARG A 182 -8.11 10.77 14.24
C ARG A 182 -6.65 11.21 14.30
N ILE A 183 -5.70 10.28 14.18
CA ILE A 183 -4.25 10.57 14.19
C ILE A 183 -3.93 11.56 13.06
N ALA A 184 -4.38 11.27 11.85
CA ALA A 184 -4.12 12.14 10.70
C ALA A 184 -4.72 13.54 10.90
N ALA A 185 -5.95 13.64 11.37
CA ALA A 185 -6.62 14.92 11.61
C ALA A 185 -5.89 15.76 12.67
N GLU A 186 -5.54 15.19 13.82
CA GLU A 186 -4.90 15.91 14.92
C GLU A 186 -3.47 16.34 14.57
N ILE A 187 -2.70 15.50 13.89
CA ILE A 187 -1.33 15.84 13.46
C ILE A 187 -1.38 16.91 12.37
N ASN A 188 -2.27 16.79 11.38
CA ASN A 188 -2.42 17.79 10.32
C ASN A 188 -2.90 19.13 10.86
N GLU A 189 -3.79 19.15 11.84
CA GLU A 189 -4.22 20.38 12.51
C GLU A 189 -3.05 21.03 13.27
N PHE A 190 -2.28 20.24 14.01
CA PHE A 190 -1.08 20.73 14.70
C PHE A 190 -0.07 21.32 13.73
N CYS A 191 0.23 20.65 12.63
CA CYS A 191 1.16 21.14 11.61
C CYS A 191 0.66 22.47 11.00
N ARG A 192 -0.60 22.56 10.62
CA ARG A 192 -1.19 23.81 10.08
C ARG A 192 -1.12 24.96 11.08
N SER A 193 -1.55 24.73 12.32
CA SER A 193 -1.57 25.76 13.37
C SER A 193 -0.19 26.27 13.74
N ASN A 194 0.83 25.49 13.50
CA ASN A 194 2.23 25.80 13.82
C ASN A 194 3.09 26.13 12.59
N ASN A 195 2.51 26.24 11.40
CA ASN A 195 3.20 26.48 10.13
C ASN A 195 4.33 25.45 9.84
N ILE A 196 4.10 24.19 10.22
CA ILE A 196 5.04 23.09 9.95
C ILE A 196 4.69 22.52 8.55
N PRO A 197 5.65 22.48 7.60
CA PRO A 197 5.43 21.96 6.28
C PRO A 197 5.49 20.42 6.29
N ALA A 198 4.51 19.80 6.93
CA ALA A 198 4.37 18.35 6.99
C ALA A 198 2.89 17.97 6.95
N GLN A 199 2.60 16.78 6.43
CA GLN A 199 1.25 16.22 6.41
C GLN A 199 1.26 14.71 6.68
N MET A 200 0.29 14.27 7.47
CA MET A 200 0.01 12.86 7.72
C MET A 200 -1.07 12.41 6.74
N MET A 201 -0.74 11.44 5.91
CA MET A 201 -1.70 10.73 5.05
C MET A 201 -2.11 9.43 5.73
N ASN A 202 -3.36 8.99 5.52
CA ASN A 202 -3.81 7.71 6.03
C ASN A 202 -4.82 7.02 5.12
N ALA A 203 -4.85 5.69 5.26
CA ALA A 203 -5.89 4.81 4.74
C ALA A 203 -6.18 3.76 5.82
N GLY A 204 -7.21 4.00 6.61
CA GLY A 204 -7.48 3.20 7.79
C GLY A 204 -6.26 3.16 8.72
N SER A 205 -5.75 1.96 8.99
CA SER A 205 -4.60 1.75 9.87
C SER A 205 -3.22 2.05 9.26
N MET A 206 -3.17 2.39 7.97
CA MET A 206 -1.93 2.74 7.28
C MET A 206 -1.70 4.24 7.35
N MET A 207 -0.51 4.68 7.73
CA MET A 207 -0.18 6.09 7.88
C MET A 207 1.18 6.39 7.28
N HIS A 208 1.32 7.55 6.67
CA HIS A 208 2.58 8.04 6.14
C HIS A 208 2.71 9.54 6.41
N LEU A 209 3.72 9.91 7.18
CA LEU A 209 4.10 11.31 7.40
C LEU A 209 5.04 11.75 6.27
N VAL A 210 4.70 12.86 5.62
CA VAL A 210 5.51 13.45 4.55
C VAL A 210 5.83 14.90 4.91
N PHE A 211 7.10 15.27 4.77
CA PHE A 211 7.52 16.65 4.86
C PHE A 211 7.42 17.33 3.48
N GLY A 212 7.00 18.58 3.48
CA GLY A 212 6.77 19.39 2.29
C GLY A 212 5.37 20.02 2.31
N GLY A 213 5.23 21.15 1.64
CA GLY A 213 3.97 21.93 1.58
C GLY A 213 3.15 21.68 0.31
N GLU A 214 3.52 20.76 -0.54
CA GLU A 214 2.85 20.48 -1.81
C GLU A 214 1.69 19.50 -1.64
N THR A 215 0.68 19.62 -2.52
CA THR A 215 -0.40 18.62 -2.60
C THR A 215 0.15 17.33 -3.18
N ILE A 216 -0.03 16.23 -2.47
CA ILE A 216 0.41 14.90 -2.90
C ILE A 216 -0.78 14.14 -3.46
N GLU A 217 -0.78 13.94 -4.77
CA GLU A 217 -1.78 13.12 -5.48
C GLU A 217 -1.30 11.69 -5.73
N SER A 218 0.02 11.50 -5.81
CA SER A 218 0.65 10.20 -6.00
C SER A 218 2.01 10.15 -5.31
N SER A 219 2.58 8.97 -5.16
CA SER A 219 3.93 8.79 -4.63
C SER A 219 5.03 9.56 -5.37
N ARG A 220 4.77 9.98 -6.62
CA ARG A 220 5.69 10.80 -7.42
C ARG A 220 5.78 12.26 -6.97
N ASP A 221 4.81 12.71 -6.23
CA ASP A 221 4.73 14.09 -5.73
C ASP A 221 5.48 14.24 -4.39
N ILE A 222 5.90 13.11 -3.79
CA ILE A 222 6.69 13.10 -2.56
C ILE A 222 8.11 13.57 -2.87
N ASP A 223 8.53 14.62 -2.19
CA ASP A 223 9.90 15.14 -2.30
C ASP A 223 10.85 14.39 -1.36
N HIS A 224 11.65 13.52 -1.93
CA HIS A 224 12.63 12.73 -1.19
C HIS A 224 13.87 13.53 -0.74
N SER A 225 13.95 14.83 -1.02
CA SER A 225 15.02 15.69 -0.50
C SER A 225 14.95 15.86 1.03
N HIS A 226 13.78 15.63 1.62
CA HIS A 226 13.54 15.69 3.06
C HIS A 226 13.93 14.40 3.82
N TYR A 227 14.54 13.41 3.17
CA TYR A 227 14.88 12.13 3.81
C TYR A 227 15.70 12.27 5.10
N SER A 228 16.63 13.23 5.16
CA SER A 228 17.42 13.50 6.39
C SER A 228 16.54 14.02 7.53
N LEU A 229 15.59 14.89 7.22
CA LEU A 229 14.63 15.43 8.19
C LEU A 229 13.68 14.34 8.69
N GLU A 230 13.17 13.50 7.78
CA GLU A 230 12.37 12.34 8.13
C GLU A 230 13.09 11.42 9.10
N LYS A 231 14.38 11.16 8.86
CA LYS A 231 15.22 10.35 9.74
C LYS A 231 15.37 10.97 11.12
N GLU A 232 15.67 12.27 11.21
CA GLU A 232 15.74 12.99 12.49
C GLU A 232 14.41 12.93 13.23
N PHE A 233 13.29 13.13 12.53
CA PHE A 233 11.96 13.01 13.11
C PHE A 233 11.77 11.64 13.80
N TYR A 234 12.10 10.53 13.14
CA TYR A 234 11.94 9.20 13.73
C TYR A 234 12.91 8.92 14.87
N LEU A 235 14.10 9.54 14.89
CA LEU A 235 15.04 9.46 16.02
C LEU A 235 14.50 10.20 17.25
N HIS A 236 13.94 11.39 17.08
CA HIS A 236 13.27 12.13 18.16
C HIS A 236 12.03 11.39 18.66
N LEU A 237 11.21 10.84 17.75
CA LEU A 237 10.02 10.07 18.09
C LEU A 237 10.36 8.86 18.97
N LEU A 238 11.51 8.22 18.73
CA LEU A 238 12.03 7.15 19.58
C LEU A 238 12.32 7.67 21.01
N GLY A 239 12.83 8.91 21.15
CA GLY A 239 13.00 9.59 22.43
C GLY A 239 11.70 9.79 23.20
N HIS A 240 10.58 9.85 22.52
CA HIS A 240 9.23 9.93 23.08
C HIS A 240 8.53 8.56 23.21
N ASN A 241 9.30 7.46 23.21
CA ASN A 241 8.84 6.07 23.39
C ASN A 241 7.91 5.54 22.29
N VAL A 242 7.98 6.11 21.09
CA VAL A 242 7.27 5.59 19.92
C VAL A 242 8.28 5.05 18.91
N ILE A 243 8.16 3.77 18.61
CA ILE A 243 9.02 3.07 17.65
C ILE A 243 8.24 2.86 16.37
N VAL A 244 8.71 3.46 15.29
CA VAL A 244 8.22 3.19 13.94
C VAL A 244 9.31 2.41 13.20
N PRO A 245 9.02 1.18 12.71
CA PRO A 245 10.04 0.29 12.16
C PRO A 245 10.69 0.78 10.85
N GLY A 246 10.11 1.77 10.21
CA GLY A 246 10.61 2.32 8.94
C GLY A 246 10.30 3.79 8.80
N ILE A 247 11.07 4.46 7.96
CA ILE A 247 10.98 5.92 7.79
C ILE A 247 9.70 6.36 7.07
N HIS A 248 9.01 5.47 6.34
CA HIS A 248 7.97 5.91 5.42
C HIS A 248 6.56 5.48 5.79
N LEU A 249 6.36 4.40 6.51
CA LEU A 249 5.05 3.81 6.71
C LEU A 249 4.88 3.34 8.14
N ALA A 250 3.88 3.88 8.82
CA ALA A 250 3.46 3.45 10.13
C ALA A 250 2.12 2.71 10.06
N PHE A 251 1.89 1.83 11.01
CA PHE A 251 0.66 1.08 11.12
C PHE A 251 0.15 1.09 12.56
N ILE A 252 -1.14 1.32 12.71
CA ILE A 252 -1.82 0.98 13.96
C ILE A 252 -2.46 -0.41 13.86
N SER A 253 -2.70 -1.00 14.99
CA SER A 253 -3.39 -2.28 15.13
C SER A 253 -4.53 -2.16 16.14
N PHE A 254 -5.42 -3.12 16.16
CA PHE A 254 -6.52 -3.18 17.10
C PHE A 254 -6.05 -3.31 18.58
N ALA A 255 -4.78 -3.68 18.79
CA ALA A 255 -4.15 -3.71 20.11
C ALA A 255 -3.77 -2.30 20.63
N HIS A 256 -3.59 -1.32 19.75
CA HIS A 256 -3.37 0.07 20.16
C HIS A 256 -4.70 0.67 20.62
N LYS A 257 -4.93 0.65 21.94
CA LYS A 257 -6.16 1.19 22.53
C LYS A 257 -6.10 2.73 22.58
N PRO A 258 -7.22 3.42 22.86
CA PRO A 258 -7.30 4.89 22.78
C PRO A 258 -6.20 5.63 23.56
N ASP A 259 -5.81 5.13 24.72
CA ASP A 259 -4.75 5.71 25.55
C ASP A 259 -3.36 5.60 24.88
N VAL A 260 -3.11 4.53 24.13
CA VAL A 260 -1.89 4.38 23.31
C VAL A 260 -1.94 5.30 22.11
N ILE A 261 -3.11 5.47 21.47
CA ILE A 261 -3.29 6.41 20.37
C ILE A 261 -3.03 7.86 20.84
N ASP A 262 -3.53 8.23 22.03
CA ASP A 262 -3.26 9.54 22.64
C ASP A 262 -1.74 9.76 22.82
N GLN A 263 -1.04 8.77 23.36
CA GLN A 263 0.42 8.83 23.52
C GLN A 263 1.16 8.98 22.19
N VAL A 264 0.71 8.29 21.13
CA VAL A 264 1.29 8.42 19.79
C VAL A 264 1.11 9.84 19.26
N ILE A 265 -0.10 10.40 19.35
CA ILE A 265 -0.40 11.76 18.88
C ILE A 265 0.45 12.78 19.65
N ASP A 266 0.54 12.67 20.97
CA ASP A 266 1.36 13.55 21.80
C ASP A 266 2.84 13.44 21.46
N ALA A 267 3.33 12.23 21.23
CA ALA A 267 4.74 12.01 20.85
C ALA A 267 5.06 12.66 19.50
N PHE A 268 4.17 12.56 18.51
CA PHE A 268 4.35 13.24 17.23
C PHE A 268 4.39 14.76 17.39
N LYS A 269 3.48 15.34 18.17
CA LYS A 269 3.44 16.79 18.42
C LYS A 269 4.72 17.28 19.10
N ARG A 270 5.19 16.59 20.15
CA ARG A 270 6.45 16.90 20.83
C ARG A 270 7.67 16.77 19.92
N THR A 271 7.69 15.74 19.08
CA THR A 271 8.77 15.55 18.10
C THR A 271 8.87 16.74 17.15
N PHE A 272 7.75 17.31 16.70
CA PHE A 272 7.78 18.53 15.90
C PHE A 272 8.29 19.75 16.70
N GLU A 273 7.94 19.85 17.98
CA GLU A 273 8.47 20.90 18.86
C GLU A 273 9.99 20.78 19.02
N ASP A 274 10.49 19.58 19.29
CA ASP A 274 11.93 19.30 19.39
C ASP A 274 12.69 19.68 18.11
N LEU A 275 12.17 19.27 16.93
CA LEU A 275 12.79 19.61 15.65
C LEU A 275 12.83 21.12 15.39
N ARG A 276 11.84 21.86 15.87
CA ARG A 276 11.85 23.33 15.81
C ARG A 276 12.88 23.92 16.76
N ASP A 277 12.96 23.42 17.99
CA ASP A 277 13.93 23.90 18.99
C ASP A 277 15.37 23.64 18.53
N ASP A 278 15.58 22.54 17.78
CA ASP A 278 16.86 22.20 17.15
C ASP A 278 17.12 22.97 15.84
N GLY A 279 16.16 23.78 15.37
CA GLY A 279 16.27 24.58 14.15
C GLY A 279 16.29 23.76 12.86
N LEU A 280 15.65 22.58 12.87
CA LEU A 280 15.56 21.68 11.73
C LEU A 280 14.31 21.94 10.86
N ILE A 281 13.28 22.58 11.45
CA ILE A 281 12.03 23.02 10.77
C ILE A 281 11.63 24.44 11.20
#